data_b244ddac9963a244c0c60c53d17e53c7
#
_entry.id   b244ddac9963a244c0c60c53d17e53c7
#
_cell.length_a   1.000
_cell.length_b   1.000
_cell.length_c   1.000
_cell.angle_alpha   90.00
_cell.angle_beta   90.00
_cell.angle_gamma   90.00
#
_symmetry.space_group_name_H-M   'P 1'
#
loop_
_entity.id
_entity.type
_entity.pdbx_description
1 polymer ?
#
loop_
_entity_poly.entity_id
_entity_poly.type
_entity_poly.pdbx_seq_one_letter_code
_entity_poly.pdbx_strand_id
1 'polypeptide(L)'
;VTPVPILPPQPDDVERSADVPIFMYHYISASPSAQDHIRVGLSVPPEMFEAQLKLLSDNGYTTISLRDLYEFLAVGKALPDKPIILTFDDGYLDNYTNAFPILQKYGMIGTFFVLTGPADDGESAYLTWDMITEMSNAGMDIQLHSREHLDMRNRSFDWLVFQIIGGRQSIEGHTGKPVIFMAYPSGKYDAAVLHFLRGNNFWAAVTTASGVTHTLSEPLLWDRVRISGQMDLRAFARMLDLNMAASHTRSTDTPTPVPPTPTPQPTRTIKATPTRVPGQSPLPTATPGQSPLATPRP
;
A
#
# COMPACT_ATOMS: atom_id res chain seq x y z
N VAL A 1 -14.27 17.53 -7.29
CA VAL A 1 -13.34 18.13 -6.31
C VAL A 1 -12.26 17.10 -6.05
N THR A 2 -11.03 17.42 -6.45
CA THR A 2 -9.89 16.52 -6.18
C THR A 2 -9.67 16.47 -4.66
N PRO A 3 -9.66 15.27 -4.02
CA PRO A 3 -9.38 15.18 -2.60
C PRO A 3 -8.02 15.81 -2.26
N VAL A 4 -7.97 16.54 -1.14
CA VAL A 4 -6.70 17.05 -0.63
C VAL A 4 -5.83 15.84 -0.25
N PRO A 5 -4.55 15.79 -0.66
CA PRO A 5 -3.66 14.70 -0.27
C PRO A 5 -3.61 14.54 1.25
N ILE A 6 -3.95 13.35 1.74
CA ILE A 6 -3.85 13.05 3.17
C ILE A 6 -2.41 12.62 3.44
N LEU A 7 -1.70 13.42 4.22
CA LEU A 7 -0.36 13.07 4.67
C LEU A 7 -0.40 11.91 5.66
N PRO A 8 0.63 11.05 5.66
CA PRO A 8 0.74 10.01 6.68
C PRO A 8 0.87 10.63 8.08
N PRO A 9 0.31 9.99 9.12
CA PRO A 9 0.61 10.36 10.50
C PRO A 9 2.12 10.39 10.69
N GLN A 10 2.61 11.46 11.37
CA GLN A 10 4.02 11.50 11.70
C GLN A 10 4.29 10.47 12.79
N PRO A 11 5.28 9.58 12.61
CA PRO A 11 5.65 8.62 13.65
C PRO A 11 6.05 9.36 14.94
N ASP A 12 5.60 8.82 16.06
CA ASP A 12 6.11 9.21 17.36
C ASP A 12 7.45 8.50 17.58
N ASP A 13 8.46 8.90 18.09
CA ASP A 13 9.81 8.32 18.17
C ASP A 13 9.87 6.88 18.77
N VAL A 14 8.77 6.13 18.75
CA VAL A 14 8.66 4.75 19.22
C VAL A 14 8.70 3.77 18.05
N GLU A 15 9.74 2.96 17.98
CA GLU A 15 9.80 1.86 17.01
C GLU A 15 8.79 0.78 17.40
N ARG A 16 7.94 0.43 16.43
CA ARG A 16 6.93 -0.63 16.56
C ARG A 16 7.05 -1.64 15.44
N SER A 17 6.74 -2.88 15.76
CA SER A 17 6.49 -3.94 14.80
C SER A 17 5.15 -4.60 15.11
N ALA A 18 4.52 -5.17 14.09
CA ALA A 18 3.29 -5.91 14.23
C ALA A 18 3.33 -7.19 13.37
N ASP A 19 2.96 -8.31 13.96
CA ASP A 19 2.73 -9.55 13.24
C ASP A 19 1.24 -9.63 12.86
N VAL A 20 0.91 -9.07 11.70
CA VAL A 20 -0.46 -9.02 11.16
C VAL A 20 -0.47 -9.68 9.79
N PRO A 21 -1.13 -10.84 9.60
CA PRO A 21 -1.23 -11.45 8.29
C PRO A 21 -1.98 -10.53 7.32
N ILE A 22 -1.36 -10.20 6.18
CA ILE A 22 -2.00 -9.53 5.05
C ILE A 22 -2.24 -10.59 3.99
N PHE A 23 -3.47 -11.09 3.86
CA PHE A 23 -3.81 -12.12 2.90
C PHE A 23 -3.98 -11.54 1.51
N MET A 24 -3.42 -12.23 0.51
CA MET A 24 -3.46 -11.84 -0.88
C MET A 24 -4.31 -12.82 -1.69
N TYR A 25 -5.51 -12.40 -2.03
CA TYR A 25 -6.43 -13.06 -2.95
C TYR A 25 -6.39 -12.40 -4.32
N HIS A 26 -6.93 -13.09 -5.34
CA HIS A 26 -7.17 -12.53 -6.67
C HIS A 26 -8.59 -12.86 -7.13
N TYR A 27 -8.81 -14.04 -7.73
CA TYR A 27 -10.13 -14.48 -8.16
C TYR A 27 -10.89 -15.18 -7.03
N ILE A 28 -12.15 -14.82 -6.84
CA ILE A 28 -13.07 -15.55 -5.97
C ILE A 28 -14.08 -16.30 -6.85
N SER A 29 -13.55 -17.23 -7.62
CA SER A 29 -14.27 -18.09 -8.54
C SER A 29 -13.49 -19.38 -8.79
N ALA A 30 -14.15 -20.41 -9.30
CA ALA A 30 -13.47 -21.59 -9.81
C ALA A 30 -12.63 -21.23 -11.05
N SER A 31 -11.46 -21.87 -11.22
CA SER A 31 -10.70 -21.72 -12.46
C SER A 31 -11.45 -22.30 -13.64
N PRO A 32 -11.55 -21.58 -14.76
CA PRO A 32 -12.26 -22.07 -15.95
C PRO A 32 -11.54 -23.24 -16.66
N SER A 33 -10.24 -23.42 -16.38
CA SER A 33 -9.42 -24.49 -16.96
C SER A 33 -8.42 -25.04 -15.96
N ALA A 34 -8.40 -26.35 -15.79
CA ALA A 34 -7.41 -27.02 -14.95
C ALA A 34 -5.98 -27.01 -15.56
N GLN A 35 -5.85 -26.72 -16.84
CA GLN A 35 -4.57 -26.61 -17.55
C GLN A 35 -3.90 -25.25 -17.37
N ASP A 36 -4.66 -24.23 -16.99
CA ASP A 36 -4.11 -22.93 -16.63
C ASP A 36 -3.67 -22.94 -15.15
N HIS A 37 -2.46 -23.42 -14.92
CA HIS A 37 -1.90 -23.56 -13.58
C HIS A 37 -1.74 -22.23 -12.84
N ILE A 38 -1.55 -21.11 -13.57
CA ILE A 38 -1.48 -19.78 -12.97
C ILE A 38 -2.88 -19.42 -12.47
N ARG A 39 -3.89 -19.51 -13.31
CA ARG A 39 -5.28 -19.20 -12.94
C ARG A 39 -5.78 -20.10 -11.81
N VAL A 40 -5.47 -21.41 -11.85
CA VAL A 40 -5.80 -22.36 -10.76
C VAL A 40 -5.19 -21.91 -9.45
N GLY A 41 -3.92 -21.49 -9.46
CA GLY A 41 -3.23 -21.00 -8.25
C GLY A 41 -3.79 -19.70 -7.70
N LEU A 42 -4.48 -18.90 -8.51
CA LEU A 42 -5.03 -17.58 -8.13
C LEU A 42 -6.54 -17.63 -7.85
N SER A 43 -7.22 -18.75 -8.12
CA SER A 43 -8.68 -18.88 -8.05
C SER A 43 -9.13 -19.62 -6.80
N VAL A 44 -9.72 -18.94 -5.86
CA VAL A 44 -10.34 -19.53 -4.66
C VAL A 44 -11.86 -19.63 -4.94
N PRO A 45 -12.44 -20.85 -4.96
CA PRO A 45 -13.88 -21.01 -5.15
C PRO A 45 -14.68 -20.26 -4.05
N PRO A 46 -15.86 -19.69 -4.37
CA PRO A 46 -16.65 -18.91 -3.41
C PRO A 46 -17.00 -19.68 -2.13
N GLU A 47 -17.31 -20.96 -2.24
CA GLU A 47 -17.61 -21.83 -1.09
C GLU A 47 -16.37 -22.05 -0.20
N MET A 48 -15.17 -22.12 -0.79
CA MET A 48 -13.93 -22.21 -0.03
C MET A 48 -13.61 -20.87 0.63
N PHE A 49 -13.77 -19.76 -0.08
CA PHE A 49 -13.60 -18.42 0.48
C PHE A 49 -14.54 -18.19 1.67
N GLU A 50 -15.81 -18.56 1.53
CA GLU A 50 -16.78 -18.47 2.62
C GLU A 50 -16.38 -19.34 3.81
N ALA A 51 -15.90 -20.58 3.58
CA ALA A 51 -15.41 -21.46 4.65
C ALA A 51 -14.19 -20.87 5.36
N GLN A 52 -13.30 -20.17 4.64
CA GLN A 52 -12.15 -19.47 5.21
C GLN A 52 -12.61 -18.32 6.09
N LEU A 53 -13.54 -17.46 5.62
CA LEU A 53 -14.08 -16.35 6.42
C LEU A 53 -14.84 -16.84 7.66
N LYS A 54 -15.60 -17.93 7.52
CA LYS A 54 -16.25 -18.55 8.66
C LYS A 54 -15.22 -19.01 9.71
N LEU A 55 -14.14 -19.65 9.28
CA LEU A 55 -13.07 -20.09 10.17
C LEU A 55 -12.40 -18.91 10.88
N LEU A 56 -12.13 -17.81 10.17
CA LEU A 56 -11.61 -16.57 10.76
C LEU A 56 -12.58 -16.04 11.85
N SER A 57 -13.86 -15.91 11.51
CA SER A 57 -14.91 -15.44 12.43
C SER A 57 -15.04 -16.33 13.67
N ASP A 58 -15.11 -17.66 13.49
CA ASP A 58 -15.25 -18.63 14.59
C ASP A 58 -14.04 -18.60 15.55
N ASN A 59 -12.87 -18.18 15.07
CA ASN A 59 -11.65 -18.08 15.87
C ASN A 59 -11.36 -16.66 16.37
N GLY A 60 -12.30 -15.73 16.21
CA GLY A 60 -12.23 -14.37 16.77
C GLY A 60 -11.26 -13.43 16.04
N TYR A 61 -10.94 -13.70 14.77
CA TYR A 61 -10.19 -12.77 13.94
C TYR A 61 -11.06 -11.56 13.59
N THR A 62 -10.44 -10.38 13.62
CA THR A 62 -11.08 -9.12 13.23
C THR A 62 -10.36 -8.56 12.01
N THR A 63 -11.08 -8.30 10.94
CA THR A 63 -10.49 -7.65 9.77
C THR A 63 -10.24 -6.17 10.05
N ILE A 64 -9.05 -5.70 9.73
CA ILE A 64 -8.63 -4.31 9.82
C ILE A 64 -8.16 -3.80 8.44
N SER A 65 -8.07 -2.48 8.29
CA SER A 65 -7.50 -1.86 7.09
C SER A 65 -5.98 -1.75 7.16
N LEU A 66 -5.33 -1.54 6.01
CA LEU A 66 -3.91 -1.18 5.95
C LEU A 66 -3.63 0.14 6.70
N ARG A 67 -4.61 1.04 6.73
CA ARG A 67 -4.54 2.28 7.49
C ARG A 67 -4.45 2.02 9.00
N ASP A 68 -5.25 1.10 9.54
CA ASP A 68 -5.20 0.76 10.97
C ASP A 68 -3.83 0.20 11.36
N LEU A 69 -3.26 -0.67 10.51
CA LEU A 69 -1.90 -1.18 10.71
C LEU A 69 -0.87 -0.05 10.66
N TYR A 70 -0.96 0.86 9.68
CA TYR A 70 -0.05 2.00 9.58
C TYR A 70 -0.15 2.91 10.82
N GLU A 71 -1.36 3.25 11.26
CA GLU A 71 -1.61 4.10 12.43
C GLU A 71 -1.13 3.43 13.74
N PHE A 72 -1.26 2.10 13.87
CA PHE A 72 -0.63 1.37 14.97
C PHE A 72 0.89 1.54 14.96
N LEU A 73 1.53 1.30 13.83
CA LEU A 73 2.98 1.40 13.70
C LEU A 73 3.49 2.83 13.90
N ALA A 74 2.74 3.84 13.43
CA ALA A 74 3.15 5.24 13.48
C ALA A 74 2.91 5.89 14.85
N VAL A 75 1.75 5.67 15.45
CA VAL A 75 1.30 6.43 16.64
C VAL A 75 0.73 5.55 17.75
N GLY A 76 0.84 4.22 17.63
CA GLY A 76 0.39 3.29 18.67
C GLY A 76 -1.12 3.15 18.81
N LYS A 77 -1.92 3.44 17.75
CA LYS A 77 -3.36 3.19 17.74
C LYS A 77 -3.62 1.71 18.00
N ALA A 78 -4.43 1.38 19.00
CA ALA A 78 -4.68 0.00 19.38
C ALA A 78 -5.29 -0.81 18.23
N LEU A 79 -4.82 -2.05 18.06
CA LEU A 79 -5.40 -3.07 17.19
C LEU A 79 -6.24 -4.05 18.02
N PRO A 80 -7.19 -4.78 17.39
CA PRO A 80 -7.88 -5.89 18.04
C PRO A 80 -6.89 -7.04 18.35
N ASP A 81 -7.31 -8.00 19.19
CA ASP A 81 -6.44 -9.11 19.65
C ASP A 81 -5.93 -10.01 18.53
N LYS A 82 -6.74 -10.26 17.52
CA LYS A 82 -6.41 -11.09 16.34
C LYS A 82 -6.66 -10.32 15.05
N PRO A 83 -5.81 -9.32 14.74
CA PRO A 83 -6.01 -8.52 13.54
C PRO A 83 -5.59 -9.31 12.30
N ILE A 84 -6.33 -9.13 11.21
CA ILE A 84 -5.99 -9.67 9.90
C ILE A 84 -6.41 -8.69 8.81
N ILE A 85 -5.66 -8.64 7.72
CA ILE A 85 -5.98 -7.82 6.56
C ILE A 85 -6.27 -8.73 5.37
N LEU A 86 -7.42 -8.54 4.73
CA LEU A 86 -7.80 -9.27 3.53
C LEU A 86 -7.60 -8.34 2.33
N THR A 87 -6.73 -8.73 1.39
CA THR A 87 -6.48 -7.95 0.17
C THR A 87 -6.85 -8.74 -1.07
N PHE A 88 -7.37 -8.05 -2.09
CA PHE A 88 -7.81 -8.60 -3.36
C PHE A 88 -7.17 -7.80 -4.48
N ASP A 89 -6.36 -8.47 -5.31
CA ASP A 89 -5.64 -7.81 -6.40
C ASP A 89 -6.44 -7.88 -7.72
N ASP A 90 -6.08 -7.01 -8.65
CA ASP A 90 -6.53 -6.89 -10.03
C ASP A 90 -7.95 -6.29 -10.23
N GLY A 91 -8.85 -6.39 -9.27
CA GLY A 91 -10.21 -5.86 -9.44
C GLY A 91 -11.07 -6.66 -10.42
N TYR A 92 -11.00 -8.00 -10.37
CA TYR A 92 -11.84 -8.86 -11.18
C TYR A 92 -13.32 -8.77 -10.81
N LEU A 93 -14.21 -9.03 -11.78
CA LEU A 93 -15.67 -8.99 -11.60
C LEU A 93 -16.16 -9.86 -10.42
N ASP A 94 -15.52 -11.01 -10.21
CA ASP A 94 -15.88 -11.94 -9.12
C ASP A 94 -15.56 -11.41 -7.72
N ASN A 95 -14.78 -10.35 -7.61
CA ASN A 95 -14.60 -9.63 -6.36
C ASN A 95 -15.89 -8.93 -5.92
N TYR A 96 -16.69 -8.42 -6.87
CA TYR A 96 -18.00 -7.84 -6.58
C TYR A 96 -19.09 -8.91 -6.45
N THR A 97 -19.14 -9.85 -7.41
CA THR A 97 -20.25 -10.81 -7.45
C THR A 97 -20.19 -11.89 -6.36
N ASN A 98 -18.97 -12.19 -5.86
CA ASN A 98 -18.76 -13.29 -4.92
C ASN A 98 -18.07 -12.82 -3.62
N ALA A 99 -16.89 -12.16 -3.68
CA ALA A 99 -16.15 -11.78 -2.47
C ALA A 99 -16.92 -10.76 -1.62
N PHE A 100 -17.41 -9.70 -2.22
CA PHE A 100 -18.08 -8.60 -1.54
C PHE A 100 -19.31 -9.05 -0.73
N PRO A 101 -20.29 -9.80 -1.28
CA PRO A 101 -21.43 -10.25 -0.48
C PRO A 101 -21.04 -11.23 0.63
N ILE A 102 -20.00 -12.06 0.42
CA ILE A 102 -19.51 -12.96 1.47
C ILE A 102 -18.85 -12.15 2.59
N LEU A 103 -18.01 -11.15 2.28
CA LEU A 103 -17.44 -10.23 3.28
C LEU A 103 -18.55 -9.55 4.10
N GLN A 104 -19.58 -9.00 3.44
CA GLN A 104 -20.71 -8.37 4.13
C GLN A 104 -21.44 -9.36 5.05
N LYS A 105 -21.63 -10.59 4.62
CA LYS A 105 -22.30 -11.64 5.43
C LYS A 105 -21.60 -11.89 6.76
N TYR A 106 -20.27 -11.79 6.80
CA TYR A 106 -19.46 -11.99 8.02
C TYR A 106 -19.10 -10.69 8.73
N GLY A 107 -19.59 -9.53 8.26
CA GLY A 107 -19.23 -8.22 8.82
C GLY A 107 -17.74 -7.89 8.70
N MET A 108 -17.08 -8.45 7.68
CA MET A 108 -15.66 -8.27 7.42
C MET A 108 -15.42 -7.21 6.35
N ILE A 109 -14.28 -6.53 6.42
CA ILE A 109 -13.82 -5.59 5.40
C ILE A 109 -12.68 -6.19 4.60
N GLY A 110 -12.53 -5.72 3.35
CA GLY A 110 -11.40 -6.06 2.48
C GLY A 110 -10.82 -4.82 1.82
N THR A 111 -9.53 -4.86 1.50
CA THR A 111 -8.85 -3.88 0.65
C THR A 111 -8.77 -4.42 -0.77
N PHE A 112 -9.30 -3.69 -1.73
CA PHE A 112 -9.31 -4.07 -3.15
C PHE A 112 -8.33 -3.18 -3.91
N PHE A 113 -7.26 -3.77 -4.41
CA PHE A 113 -6.29 -3.13 -5.27
C PHE A 113 -6.75 -3.24 -6.72
N VAL A 114 -7.33 -2.18 -7.26
CA VAL A 114 -8.00 -2.20 -8.55
C VAL A 114 -7.12 -1.68 -9.68
N LEU A 115 -7.26 -2.28 -10.86
CA LEU A 115 -6.77 -1.75 -12.12
C LEU A 115 -7.76 -0.73 -12.66
N THR A 116 -7.30 0.48 -12.96
CA THR A 116 -8.22 1.53 -13.41
C THR A 116 -8.43 1.53 -14.92
N GLY A 117 -7.48 1.03 -15.72
CA GLY A 117 -7.63 0.91 -17.17
C GLY A 117 -8.83 0.05 -17.58
N PRO A 118 -8.91 -1.22 -17.13
CA PRO A 118 -10.07 -2.07 -17.39
C PRO A 118 -11.42 -1.49 -16.95
N ALA A 119 -11.44 -0.76 -15.82
CA ALA A 119 -12.65 -0.08 -15.34
C ALA A 119 -13.01 1.12 -16.23
N ASP A 120 -12.02 1.90 -16.72
CA ASP A 120 -12.21 3.00 -17.66
C ASP A 120 -12.73 2.51 -19.02
N ASP A 121 -12.23 1.36 -19.49
CA ASP A 121 -12.57 0.75 -20.78
C ASP A 121 -13.87 -0.10 -20.72
N GLY A 122 -14.40 -0.32 -19.52
CA GLY A 122 -15.62 -1.12 -19.32
C GLY A 122 -15.43 -2.60 -19.65
N GLU A 123 -14.25 -3.16 -19.37
CA GLU A 123 -13.94 -4.56 -19.61
C GLU A 123 -14.80 -5.48 -18.74
N SER A 124 -15.57 -6.37 -19.35
CA SER A 124 -16.58 -7.20 -18.66
C SER A 124 -16.02 -8.20 -17.64
N ALA A 125 -14.71 -8.48 -17.70
CA ALA A 125 -14.03 -9.36 -16.73
C ALA A 125 -13.64 -8.66 -15.43
N TYR A 126 -13.78 -7.33 -15.37
CA TYR A 126 -13.32 -6.48 -14.27
C TYR A 126 -14.48 -5.72 -13.61
N LEU A 127 -14.18 -5.10 -12.48
CA LEU A 127 -15.11 -4.21 -11.77
C LEU A 127 -15.41 -2.97 -12.62
N THR A 128 -16.66 -2.57 -12.69
CA THR A 128 -17.06 -1.25 -13.21
C THR A 128 -16.90 -0.18 -12.14
N TRP A 129 -16.88 1.09 -12.54
CA TRP A 129 -16.84 2.21 -11.59
C TRP A 129 -18.03 2.26 -10.63
N ASP A 130 -19.22 1.85 -11.10
CA ASP A 130 -20.41 1.78 -10.25
C ASP A 130 -20.24 0.72 -9.14
N MET A 131 -19.74 -0.47 -9.49
CA MET A 131 -19.42 -1.53 -8.52
C MET A 131 -18.35 -1.10 -7.51
N ILE A 132 -17.27 -0.47 -7.99
CA ILE A 132 -16.19 0.06 -7.16
C ILE A 132 -16.74 1.10 -6.16
N THR A 133 -17.61 2.00 -6.65
CA THR A 133 -18.23 3.05 -5.82
C THR A 133 -19.18 2.44 -4.78
N GLU A 134 -19.98 1.44 -5.16
CA GLU A 134 -20.86 0.73 -4.24
C GLU A 134 -20.08 0.01 -3.13
N MET A 135 -19.05 -0.76 -3.50
CA MET A 135 -18.16 -1.44 -2.54
C MET A 135 -17.50 -0.44 -1.58
N SER A 136 -17.02 0.67 -2.12
CA SER A 136 -16.44 1.76 -1.33
C SER A 136 -17.45 2.34 -0.34
N ASN A 137 -18.67 2.64 -0.77
CA ASN A 137 -19.73 3.18 0.08
C ASN A 137 -20.18 2.19 1.16
N ALA A 138 -20.08 0.90 0.88
CA ALA A 138 -20.36 -0.19 1.84
C ALA A 138 -19.19 -0.47 2.82
N GLY A 139 -18.11 0.32 2.78
CA GLY A 139 -17.01 0.23 3.76
C GLY A 139 -15.80 -0.59 3.30
N MET A 140 -15.80 -1.09 2.07
CA MET A 140 -14.59 -1.70 1.50
C MET A 140 -13.54 -0.62 1.20
N ASP A 141 -12.27 -0.96 1.36
CA ASP A 141 -11.14 -0.07 1.07
C ASP A 141 -10.68 -0.28 -0.37
N ILE A 142 -10.80 0.75 -1.22
CA ILE A 142 -10.42 0.68 -2.63
C ILE A 142 -9.07 1.39 -2.79
N GLN A 143 -8.07 0.66 -3.25
CA GLN A 143 -6.70 1.13 -3.39
C GLN A 143 -6.13 0.79 -4.78
N LEU A 144 -4.92 1.25 -5.08
CA LEU A 144 -4.37 1.25 -6.42
C LEU A 144 -3.57 -0.02 -6.75
N HIS A 145 -3.80 -0.60 -7.96
CA HIS A 145 -2.95 -1.63 -8.57
C HIS A 145 -2.33 -1.20 -9.90
N SER A 146 -2.08 0.08 -10.10
CA SER A 146 -1.76 0.75 -11.38
C SER A 146 -2.98 0.87 -12.30
N ARG A 147 -2.75 1.36 -13.54
CA ARG A 147 -3.79 1.37 -14.57
C ARG A 147 -3.88 0.06 -15.35
N GLU A 148 -2.75 -0.53 -15.74
CA GLU A 148 -2.70 -1.56 -16.78
C GLU A 148 -1.95 -2.85 -16.35
N HIS A 149 -1.61 -3.01 -15.09
CA HIS A 149 -0.88 -4.18 -14.55
C HIS A 149 0.47 -4.46 -15.26
N LEU A 150 1.14 -3.44 -15.73
CA LEU A 150 2.44 -3.59 -16.41
C LEU A 150 3.61 -3.56 -15.42
N ASP A 151 4.72 -4.20 -15.79
CA ASP A 151 5.97 -4.14 -15.02
C ASP A 151 6.44 -2.68 -14.89
N MET A 152 6.56 -2.22 -13.65
CA MET A 152 6.84 -0.81 -13.32
C MET A 152 8.32 -0.47 -13.32
N ARG A 153 9.20 -1.48 -13.41
CA ARG A 153 10.66 -1.30 -13.37
C ARG A 153 11.19 -0.65 -14.64
N ASN A 154 12.22 0.19 -14.49
CA ASN A 154 12.90 0.86 -15.59
C ASN A 154 11.96 1.71 -16.47
N ARG A 155 10.98 2.38 -15.87
CA ARG A 155 10.02 3.25 -16.58
C ARG A 155 10.39 4.71 -16.44
N SER A 156 9.94 5.52 -17.40
CA SER A 156 10.10 6.98 -17.33
C SER A 156 9.22 7.59 -16.23
N PHE A 157 9.58 8.80 -15.80
CA PHE A 157 8.79 9.55 -14.82
C PHE A 157 7.35 9.78 -15.31
N ASP A 158 7.17 10.22 -16.55
CA ASP A 158 5.84 10.48 -17.12
C ASP A 158 4.99 9.23 -17.19
N TRP A 159 5.62 8.07 -17.48
CA TRP A 159 4.92 6.79 -17.45
C TRP A 159 4.44 6.43 -16.04
N LEU A 160 5.28 6.64 -15.00
CA LEU A 160 4.89 6.44 -13.61
C LEU A 160 3.77 7.40 -13.19
N VAL A 161 3.82 8.67 -13.64
CA VAL A 161 2.71 9.63 -13.41
C VAL A 161 1.42 9.08 -14.00
N PHE A 162 1.42 8.60 -15.25
CA PHE A 162 0.23 8.07 -15.89
C PHE A 162 -0.33 6.84 -15.14
N GLN A 163 0.54 5.88 -14.81
CA GLN A 163 0.13 4.61 -14.17
C GLN A 163 -0.29 4.77 -12.71
N ILE A 164 0.38 5.63 -11.95
CA ILE A 164 0.20 5.75 -10.51
C ILE A 164 -0.71 6.93 -10.18
N ILE A 165 -0.35 8.15 -10.61
CA ILE A 165 -1.14 9.34 -10.27
C ILE A 165 -2.45 9.36 -11.06
N GLY A 166 -2.41 9.00 -12.35
CA GLY A 166 -3.62 8.86 -13.16
C GLY A 166 -4.60 7.84 -12.56
N GLY A 167 -4.10 6.64 -12.20
CA GLY A 167 -4.92 5.61 -11.55
C GLY A 167 -5.48 6.06 -10.18
N ARG A 168 -4.64 6.69 -9.36
CA ARG A 168 -5.05 7.29 -8.07
C ARG A 168 -6.19 8.27 -8.26
N GLN A 169 -6.04 9.22 -9.19
CA GLN A 169 -7.05 10.24 -9.46
C GLN A 169 -8.36 9.66 -9.97
N SER A 170 -8.31 8.59 -10.79
CA SER A 170 -9.52 7.89 -11.23
C SER A 170 -10.28 7.27 -10.05
N ILE A 171 -9.61 6.55 -9.15
CA ILE A 171 -10.27 5.97 -7.98
C ILE A 171 -10.82 7.07 -7.06
N GLU A 172 -10.01 8.06 -6.72
CA GLU A 172 -10.41 9.18 -5.86
C GLU A 172 -11.57 9.99 -6.44
N GLY A 173 -11.60 10.15 -7.77
CA GLY A 173 -12.68 10.85 -8.48
C GLY A 173 -14.02 10.14 -8.39
N HIS A 174 -14.05 8.82 -8.45
CA HIS A 174 -15.28 8.02 -8.40
C HIS A 174 -15.73 7.71 -6.97
N THR A 175 -14.79 7.46 -6.06
CA THR A 175 -15.12 7.04 -4.69
C THR A 175 -15.19 8.20 -3.69
N GLY A 176 -14.57 9.33 -4.00
CA GLY A 176 -14.40 10.46 -3.07
C GLY A 176 -13.50 10.12 -1.87
N LYS A 177 -12.83 8.95 -1.87
CA LYS A 177 -11.96 8.50 -0.78
C LYS A 177 -10.50 8.52 -1.21
N PRO A 178 -9.55 8.77 -0.30
CA PRO A 178 -8.14 8.88 -0.62
C PRO A 178 -7.52 7.51 -0.96
N VAL A 179 -6.66 7.48 -1.96
CA VAL A 179 -5.82 6.35 -2.31
C VAL A 179 -4.41 6.61 -1.77
N ILE A 180 -4.01 5.85 -0.78
CA ILE A 180 -2.76 6.02 -0.03
C ILE A 180 -1.93 4.73 0.05
N PHE A 181 -2.47 3.63 -0.46
CA PHE A 181 -1.80 2.34 -0.55
C PHE A 181 -1.73 1.86 -2.00
N MET A 182 -0.76 1.01 -2.28
CA MET A 182 -0.59 0.40 -3.59
C MET A 182 -0.12 -1.04 -3.45
N ALA A 183 -0.63 -1.95 -4.31
CA ALA A 183 0.00 -3.23 -4.56
C ALA A 183 0.80 -3.14 -5.86
N TYR A 184 2.05 -3.64 -5.84
CA TYR A 184 2.87 -3.63 -7.05
C TYR A 184 2.42 -4.71 -8.03
N PRO A 185 2.13 -4.39 -9.31
CA PRO A 185 1.84 -5.38 -10.34
C PRO A 185 2.89 -6.50 -10.37
N SER A 186 2.46 -7.74 -10.16
CA SER A 186 3.33 -8.92 -10.03
C SER A 186 4.43 -8.80 -8.95
N GLY A 187 4.29 -7.89 -8.00
CA GLY A 187 5.31 -7.60 -6.98
C GLY A 187 6.57 -6.93 -7.53
N LYS A 188 6.52 -6.32 -8.72
CA LYS A 188 7.69 -5.76 -9.41
C LYS A 188 7.82 -4.26 -9.19
N TYR A 189 8.93 -3.85 -8.60
CA TYR A 189 9.31 -2.45 -8.35
C TYR A 189 10.83 -2.29 -8.47
N ASP A 190 11.29 -1.05 -8.51
CA ASP A 190 12.69 -0.65 -8.40
C ASP A 190 12.83 0.62 -7.55
N ALA A 191 14.06 1.11 -7.39
CA ALA A 191 14.34 2.29 -6.57
C ALA A 191 13.62 3.55 -7.08
N ALA A 192 13.40 3.67 -8.40
CA ALA A 192 12.69 4.80 -8.99
C ALA A 192 11.21 4.79 -8.61
N VAL A 193 10.57 3.62 -8.64
CA VAL A 193 9.17 3.44 -8.20
C VAL A 193 9.03 3.76 -6.71
N LEU A 194 9.92 3.26 -5.86
CA LEU A 194 9.91 3.55 -4.42
C LEU A 194 10.07 5.05 -4.15
N HIS A 195 11.01 5.70 -4.83
CA HIS A 195 11.21 7.14 -4.72
C HIS A 195 9.96 7.91 -5.17
N PHE A 196 9.33 7.48 -6.27
CA PHE A 196 8.11 8.08 -6.80
C PHE A 196 6.95 8.00 -5.82
N LEU A 197 6.71 6.82 -5.21
CA LEU A 197 5.65 6.63 -4.22
C LEU A 197 5.85 7.48 -2.96
N ARG A 198 7.10 7.53 -2.44
CA ARG A 198 7.46 8.41 -1.30
C ARG A 198 7.18 9.88 -1.61
N GLY A 199 7.61 10.36 -2.78
CA GLY A 199 7.42 11.75 -3.22
C GLY A 199 5.96 12.13 -3.47
N ASN A 200 5.05 11.14 -3.60
CA ASN A 200 3.63 11.35 -3.85
C ASN A 200 2.73 10.93 -2.68
N ASN A 201 3.27 10.84 -1.46
CA ASN A 201 2.55 10.61 -0.22
C ASN A 201 1.76 9.29 -0.19
N PHE A 202 2.26 8.21 -0.81
CA PHE A 202 1.78 6.88 -0.50
C PHE A 202 2.29 6.49 0.90
N TRP A 203 1.39 6.02 1.74
CA TRP A 203 1.71 5.67 3.12
C TRP A 203 2.45 4.34 3.20
N ALA A 204 1.93 3.33 2.49
CA ALA A 204 2.57 2.04 2.36
C ALA A 204 2.26 1.39 1.01
N ALA A 205 3.03 0.35 0.69
CA ALA A 205 2.75 -0.51 -0.45
C ALA A 205 3.03 -1.97 -0.11
N VAL A 206 2.29 -2.88 -0.75
CA VAL A 206 2.40 -4.32 -0.50
C VAL A 206 3.06 -5.04 -1.67
N THR A 207 3.86 -6.04 -1.33
CA THR A 207 4.60 -6.86 -2.29
C THR A 207 3.95 -8.23 -2.47
N THR A 208 4.59 -9.12 -3.22
CA THR A 208 4.25 -10.55 -3.32
C THR A 208 5.20 -11.43 -2.52
N ALA A 209 6.16 -10.85 -1.79
CA ALA A 209 7.01 -11.57 -0.86
C ALA A 209 6.18 -12.06 0.34
N SER A 210 6.64 -13.15 0.96
CA SER A 210 5.91 -13.81 2.04
C SER A 210 6.41 -13.37 3.40
N GLY A 211 5.51 -12.83 4.22
CA GLY A 211 5.79 -12.39 5.59
C GLY A 211 4.54 -11.90 6.30
N VAL A 212 4.66 -11.73 7.62
CA VAL A 212 3.58 -11.24 8.48
C VAL A 212 4.02 -10.11 9.41
N THR A 213 5.34 -9.85 9.50
CA THR A 213 5.90 -8.82 10.36
C THR A 213 6.07 -7.52 9.59
N HIS A 214 5.47 -6.45 10.09
CA HIS A 214 5.48 -5.14 9.46
C HIS A 214 6.07 -4.08 10.38
N THR A 215 6.80 -3.14 9.79
CA THR A 215 7.38 -1.97 10.45
C THR A 215 7.25 -0.74 9.57
N LEU A 216 7.60 0.43 10.09
CA LEU A 216 7.73 1.66 9.29
C LEU A 216 9.15 1.93 8.76
N SER A 217 10.11 1.05 9.00
CA SER A 217 11.44 1.19 8.38
C SER A 217 11.36 1.09 6.86
N GLU A 218 10.49 0.21 6.34
CA GLU A 218 10.25 0.03 4.91
C GLU A 218 8.74 -0.08 4.60
N PRO A 219 7.94 0.99 4.81
CA PRO A 219 6.49 0.90 4.69
C PRO A 219 6.03 0.62 3.26
N LEU A 220 6.86 0.89 2.25
CA LEU A 220 6.56 0.58 0.85
C LEU A 220 6.90 -0.86 0.45
N LEU A 221 7.27 -1.73 1.40
CA LEU A 221 7.68 -3.11 1.12
C LEU A 221 7.02 -4.11 2.08
N TRP A 222 5.76 -3.90 2.44
CA TRP A 222 5.06 -4.84 3.31
C TRP A 222 4.79 -6.17 2.60
N ASP A 223 5.15 -7.24 3.27
CA ASP A 223 4.97 -8.60 2.79
C ASP A 223 3.52 -9.05 2.94
N ARG A 224 3.14 -10.08 2.19
CA ARG A 224 1.80 -10.66 2.24
C ARG A 224 1.84 -12.19 2.31
N VAL A 225 0.73 -12.78 2.67
CA VAL A 225 0.53 -14.24 2.63
C VAL A 225 -0.40 -14.56 1.45
N ARG A 226 0.14 -15.23 0.43
CA ARG A 226 -0.65 -15.65 -0.75
C ARG A 226 -1.61 -16.77 -0.38
N ILE A 227 -2.88 -16.60 -0.68
CA ILE A 227 -3.90 -17.63 -0.56
C ILE A 227 -4.05 -18.32 -1.93
N SER A 228 -3.62 -19.59 -1.99
CA SER A 228 -3.71 -20.37 -3.21
C SER A 228 -5.09 -21.01 -3.38
N GLY A 229 -5.58 -21.02 -4.62
CA GLY A 229 -6.80 -21.75 -4.98
C GLY A 229 -6.73 -23.26 -4.74
N GLN A 230 -5.52 -23.81 -4.57
CA GLN A 230 -5.29 -25.22 -4.24
C GLN A 230 -5.20 -25.50 -2.74
N MET A 231 -5.30 -24.45 -1.90
CA MET A 231 -5.24 -24.58 -0.45
C MET A 231 -6.55 -25.10 0.12
N ASP A 232 -6.51 -26.26 0.77
CA ASP A 232 -7.66 -26.73 1.51
C ASP A 232 -7.84 -26.01 2.85
N LEU A 233 -9.01 -26.15 3.47
CA LEU A 233 -9.32 -25.45 4.73
C LEU A 233 -8.41 -25.87 5.89
N ARG A 234 -7.88 -27.10 5.89
CA ARG A 234 -6.93 -27.56 6.91
C ARG A 234 -5.57 -26.91 6.76
N ALA A 235 -5.09 -26.74 5.52
CA ALA A 235 -3.85 -25.99 5.24
C ALA A 235 -4.00 -24.52 5.61
N PHE A 236 -5.17 -23.93 5.33
CA PHE A 236 -5.49 -22.57 5.74
C PHE A 236 -5.49 -22.40 7.27
N ALA A 237 -6.11 -23.32 8.02
CA ALA A 237 -6.09 -23.32 9.48
C ALA A 237 -4.65 -23.44 10.05
N ARG A 238 -3.85 -24.38 9.53
CA ARG A 238 -2.43 -24.51 9.95
C ARG A 238 -1.61 -23.26 9.67
N MET A 239 -1.86 -22.58 8.57
CA MET A 239 -1.18 -21.30 8.25
C MET A 239 -1.51 -20.23 9.29
N LEU A 240 -2.75 -20.13 9.74
CA LEU A 240 -3.15 -19.23 10.84
C LEU A 240 -2.44 -19.59 12.15
N ASP A 241 -2.39 -20.86 12.52
CA ASP A 241 -1.72 -21.32 13.75
C ASP A 241 -0.23 -21.02 13.73
N LEU A 242 0.45 -21.25 12.61
CA LEU A 242 1.87 -20.92 12.45
C LEU A 242 2.13 -19.41 12.58
N ASN A 243 1.28 -18.59 12.00
CA ASN A 243 1.41 -17.13 12.07
C ASN A 243 1.17 -16.64 13.51
N MET A 244 0.19 -17.21 14.22
CA MET A 244 -0.07 -16.88 15.63
C MET A 244 1.06 -17.35 16.57
N ALA A 245 1.65 -18.51 16.33
CA ALA A 245 2.80 -18.99 17.09
C ALA A 245 4.02 -18.07 16.94
N ALA A 246 4.26 -17.52 15.72
CA ALA A 246 5.33 -16.57 15.47
C ALA A 246 5.11 -15.24 16.23
N SER A 247 3.86 -14.77 16.33
CA SER A 247 3.54 -13.52 17.03
C SER A 247 3.70 -13.65 18.56
N HIS A 248 3.36 -14.80 19.15
CA HIS A 248 3.50 -15.03 20.60
C HIS A 248 4.97 -15.13 21.05
N THR A 249 5.87 -15.59 20.21
CA THR A 249 7.30 -15.69 20.54
C THR A 249 8.03 -14.34 20.52
N ARG A 250 7.49 -13.34 19.85
CA ARG A 250 8.10 -11.98 19.75
C ARG A 250 7.58 -10.98 20.77
N SER A 251 6.41 -11.22 21.38
CA SER A 251 5.80 -10.31 22.35
C SER A 251 6.45 -10.29 23.73
N THR A 252 7.54 -11.02 23.96
CA THR A 252 8.23 -11.10 25.26
C THR A 252 9.48 -10.21 25.36
N ASP A 253 9.83 -9.44 24.33
CA ASP A 253 10.91 -8.49 24.44
C ASP A 253 10.45 -7.22 25.15
N THR A 254 10.65 -7.20 26.47
CA THR A 254 10.63 -5.99 27.27
C THR A 254 11.63 -4.99 26.66
N PRO A 255 11.27 -3.74 26.40
CA PRO A 255 12.22 -2.78 25.85
C PRO A 255 13.40 -2.63 26.83
N THR A 256 14.59 -2.97 26.35
CA THR A 256 15.82 -2.74 27.09
C THR A 256 15.96 -1.23 27.31
N PRO A 257 16.10 -0.76 28.56
CA PRO A 257 16.25 0.66 28.82
C PRO A 257 17.49 1.19 28.09
N VAL A 258 17.30 2.17 27.22
CA VAL A 258 18.37 2.87 26.53
C VAL A 258 19.23 3.56 27.59
N PRO A 259 20.56 3.36 27.61
CA PRO A 259 21.44 4.08 28.51
C PRO A 259 21.32 5.59 28.27
N PRO A 260 21.34 6.42 29.32
CA PRO A 260 21.20 7.86 29.17
C PRO A 260 22.32 8.40 28.28
N THR A 261 21.94 9.17 27.27
CA THR A 261 22.85 9.89 26.37
C THR A 261 23.79 10.79 27.21
N PRO A 262 25.11 10.73 27.02
CA PRO A 262 26.04 11.59 27.78
C PRO A 262 25.77 13.04 27.46
N THR A 263 25.55 13.82 28.52
CA THR A 263 25.37 15.28 28.46
C THR A 263 26.60 15.92 27.78
N PRO A 264 26.40 16.75 26.75
CA PRO A 264 27.54 17.40 26.09
C PRO A 264 28.26 18.34 27.07
N GLN A 265 29.58 18.15 27.27
CA GLN A 265 30.42 19.07 27.98
C GLN A 265 30.51 20.43 27.25
N PRO A 266 30.53 21.54 27.96
CA PRO A 266 30.62 22.85 27.34
C PRO A 266 31.96 23.03 26.60
N THR A 267 31.86 23.24 25.29
CA THR A 267 33.00 23.49 24.42
C THR A 267 33.63 24.86 24.76
N ARG A 268 34.91 24.81 25.09
CA ARG A 268 35.72 25.99 25.39
C ARG A 268 35.83 26.91 24.18
N THR A 269 35.28 28.09 24.27
CA THR A 269 35.30 29.14 23.23
C THR A 269 36.74 29.59 22.97
N ILE A 270 37.27 29.28 21.80
CA ILE A 270 38.53 29.86 21.33
C ILE A 270 38.22 31.14 20.58
N LYS A 271 38.74 32.29 21.09
CA LYS A 271 38.66 33.59 20.43
C LYS A 271 39.43 33.53 19.10
N ALA A 272 38.74 33.73 17.99
CA ALA A 272 39.36 33.90 16.69
C ALA A 272 39.90 35.31 16.52
N THR A 273 41.15 35.41 16.11
CA THR A 273 41.84 36.61 15.68
C THR A 273 41.45 36.91 14.22
N PRO A 274 41.12 38.16 13.85
CA PRO A 274 40.72 38.46 12.48
C PRO A 274 41.94 38.51 11.55
N THR A 275 41.93 37.65 10.55
CA THR A 275 42.91 37.71 9.43
C THR A 275 42.30 38.57 8.30
N ARG A 276 43.06 39.59 7.91
CA ARG A 276 42.75 40.57 6.87
C ARG A 276 42.98 39.91 5.50
N VAL A 277 42.00 39.90 4.63
CA VAL A 277 42.13 39.49 3.19
C VAL A 277 42.22 40.76 2.34
N PRO A 278 43.23 40.88 1.45
CA PRO A 278 43.29 41.97 0.46
C PRO A 278 42.61 41.58 -0.84
N GLY A 279 41.83 42.48 -1.41
CA GLY A 279 41.64 42.68 -2.85
C GLY A 279 40.56 41.86 -3.53
N GLN A 280 39.34 42.34 -3.62
CA GLN A 280 38.44 42.03 -4.74
C GLN A 280 37.99 43.33 -5.41
N SER A 281 38.21 43.39 -6.72
CA SER A 281 37.72 44.41 -7.63
C SER A 281 36.26 44.15 -7.98
N PRO A 282 35.47 45.22 -8.35
CA PRO A 282 34.03 45.09 -8.54
C PRO A 282 33.67 44.52 -9.90
N LEU A 283 32.58 43.70 -9.91
CA LEU A 283 31.93 43.25 -11.16
C LEU A 283 31.19 44.38 -11.88
N PRO A 284 31.11 44.33 -13.22
CA PRO A 284 30.40 45.30 -14.00
C PRO A 284 28.89 45.07 -14.03
N THR A 285 28.17 46.17 -13.95
CA THR A 285 26.71 46.35 -14.07
C THR A 285 26.23 45.97 -15.45
N ALA A 286 25.19 45.15 -15.56
CA ALA A 286 24.48 44.84 -16.80
C ALA A 286 23.34 45.87 -17.02
N THR A 287 23.32 46.48 -18.20
CA THR A 287 22.29 47.39 -18.71
C THR A 287 21.17 46.57 -19.39
N PRO A 288 19.90 46.94 -19.27
CA PRO A 288 18.79 46.24 -19.92
C PRO A 288 18.57 46.76 -21.35
N GLY A 289 18.37 45.86 -22.29
CA GLY A 289 18.12 46.20 -23.70
C GLY A 289 17.27 45.19 -24.44
N GLN A 290 15.99 45.55 -24.62
CA GLN A 290 15.12 45.32 -25.78
C GLN A 290 14.83 43.93 -26.34
N SER A 291 13.56 43.60 -26.24
CA SER A 291 12.85 42.67 -27.16
C SER A 291 12.88 43.16 -28.63
N PRO A 292 12.68 42.26 -29.58
CA PRO A 292 11.72 42.54 -30.62
C PRO A 292 10.65 41.45 -30.80
N LEU A 293 9.48 41.95 -31.10
CA LEU A 293 8.29 41.34 -31.69
C LEU A 293 8.58 40.70 -33.06
N ALA A 294 7.82 39.67 -33.42
CA ALA A 294 6.93 39.65 -34.57
C ALA A 294 6.61 38.26 -35.08
N THR A 295 5.36 37.98 -35.11
CA THR A 295 4.52 37.04 -35.89
C THR A 295 4.75 37.14 -37.41
N PRO A 296 3.94 36.43 -38.31
CA PRO A 296 3.11 35.22 -38.19
C PRO A 296 3.27 34.22 -39.37
N ARG A 297 2.54 33.18 -39.25
CA ARG A 297 1.98 32.17 -40.19
C ARG A 297 2.19 32.31 -41.73
N PRO A 298 2.01 31.22 -42.53
CA PRO A 298 0.73 30.51 -42.68
C PRO A 298 0.77 29.07 -42.12
#